data_869031f5e4663a58cf27337f5ba20439
#
_entry.id   869031f5e4663a58cf27337f5ba20439
#
_cell.length_a   1.000
_cell.length_b   1.000
_cell.length_c   1.000
_cell.angle_alpha   90.00
_cell.angle_beta   90.00
_cell.angle_gamma   90.00
#
_symmetry.space_group_name_H-M   'P 1'
#
loop_
_entity.id
_entity.type
_entity.pdbx_description
1 polymer ?
#
loop_
_entity_poly.entity_id
_entity_poly.type
_entity_poly.pdbx_seq_one_letter_code
_entity_poly.pdbx_strand_id
1 'polypeptide(L)'
;MSEDIKAKALDIQKLVEYQDDTVVSREVIKKELGTVTFFAFDQGQGLSEHSAPFDAMVQVIDGEAEITISGEKHTVKAGEIIIMPANEPHALQAVNCPYKM
;
A
#
# COMPACT_ATOMS: atom_id res chain seq x y z
N MET A 1 7.93 18.49 -10.96
CA MET A 1 7.77 19.43 -9.87
C MET A 1 7.02 18.80 -8.72
N SER A 2 7.40 19.07 -7.58
CA SER A 2 6.73 18.51 -6.43
C SER A 2 6.12 19.58 -5.57
N GLU A 3 5.00 19.25 -5.01
CA GLU A 3 4.31 20.02 -4.04
C GLU A 3 5.00 19.85 -2.69
N ASP A 4 5.16 20.95 -1.95
CA ASP A 4 5.69 20.85 -0.61
C ASP A 4 4.58 20.40 0.33
N ILE A 5 4.66 19.16 0.80
CA ILE A 5 3.66 18.58 1.69
C ILE A 5 4.06 18.61 3.15
N LYS A 6 5.21 19.18 3.47
CA LYS A 6 5.70 19.24 4.86
C LYS A 6 4.97 20.33 5.64
N ALA A 7 4.83 20.09 6.94
CA ALA A 7 4.26 21.04 7.89
C ALA A 7 2.81 21.45 7.58
N LYS A 8 2.06 20.55 6.98
CA LYS A 8 0.64 20.75 6.65
C LYS A 8 -0.17 19.54 7.08
N ALA A 9 -1.39 19.78 7.47
CA ALA A 9 -2.35 18.68 7.65
C ALA A 9 -2.82 18.23 6.27
N LEU A 10 -2.72 16.95 6.01
CA LEU A 10 -3.07 16.37 4.71
C LEU A 10 -4.21 15.37 4.88
N ASP A 11 -5.15 15.40 3.93
CA ASP A 11 -6.21 14.40 3.88
C ASP A 11 -5.63 13.16 3.20
N ILE A 12 -5.48 12.07 3.94
CA ILE A 12 -4.86 10.85 3.41
C ILE A 12 -5.64 10.25 2.25
N GLN A 13 -6.94 10.50 2.17
CA GLN A 13 -7.75 10.01 1.06
C GLN A 13 -7.46 10.74 -0.26
N LYS A 14 -6.86 11.92 -0.18
CA LYS A 14 -6.57 12.75 -1.36
C LYS A 14 -5.13 12.69 -1.81
N LEU A 15 -4.26 11.98 -1.07
CA LEU A 15 -2.85 11.90 -1.42
C LEU A 15 -2.60 11.03 -2.65
N VAL A 16 -3.50 10.11 -2.93
CA VAL A 16 -3.42 9.24 -4.09
C VAL A 16 -4.85 8.95 -4.58
N GLU A 17 -5.03 8.90 -5.90
CA GLU A 17 -6.33 8.66 -6.51
C GLU A 17 -6.32 7.38 -7.31
N TYR A 18 -7.47 6.70 -7.36
CA TYR A 18 -7.64 5.54 -8.22
C TYR A 18 -7.54 5.95 -9.69
N GLN A 19 -6.92 5.12 -10.49
CA GLN A 19 -6.92 5.24 -11.94
C GLN A 19 -7.25 3.89 -12.54
N ASP A 20 -7.98 3.91 -13.65
CA ASP A 20 -8.48 2.69 -14.29
C ASP A 20 -7.35 1.73 -14.63
N ASP A 21 -7.51 0.46 -14.27
CA ASP A 21 -6.65 -0.65 -14.64
C ASP A 21 -5.18 -0.45 -14.25
N THR A 22 -4.92 0.24 -13.15
CA THR A 22 -3.53 0.49 -12.76
C THR A 22 -3.36 0.58 -11.24
N VAL A 23 -2.10 0.61 -10.84
CA VAL A 23 -1.66 0.90 -9.49
C VAL A 23 -1.00 2.27 -9.52
N VAL A 24 -1.44 3.18 -8.66
CA VAL A 24 -0.85 4.51 -8.52
C VAL A 24 -0.09 4.54 -7.22
N SER A 25 1.12 5.06 -7.22
CA SER A 25 1.92 5.20 -6.01
C SER A 25 2.42 6.63 -5.86
N ARG A 26 2.54 7.06 -4.61
CA ARG A 26 3.09 8.36 -4.27
C ARG A 26 3.96 8.23 -3.03
N GLU A 27 5.25 8.40 -3.21
CA GLU A 27 6.20 8.35 -2.10
C GLU A 27 6.23 9.71 -1.42
N VAL A 28 5.88 9.76 -0.14
CA VAL A 28 5.78 11.02 0.61
C VAL A 28 6.97 11.27 1.51
N ILE A 29 7.64 10.21 1.96
CA ILE A 29 8.89 10.30 2.73
C ILE A 29 9.84 9.26 2.18
N LYS A 30 11.06 9.71 1.85
CA LYS A 30 12.12 8.81 1.41
C LYS A 30 13.42 9.16 2.12
N LYS A 31 13.90 8.25 2.95
CA LYS A 31 15.15 8.39 3.70
C LYS A 31 15.92 7.09 3.58
N GLU A 32 17.22 7.13 3.93
CA GLU A 32 18.05 5.92 3.90
C GLU A 32 17.48 4.79 4.75
N LEU A 33 16.88 5.12 5.88
CA LEU A 33 16.39 4.15 6.85
C LEU A 33 14.94 3.77 6.66
N GLY A 34 14.23 4.38 5.70
CA GLY A 34 12.85 4.02 5.45
C GLY A 34 12.14 4.95 4.49
N THR A 35 10.99 4.47 4.02
CA THR A 35 10.13 5.22 3.10
C THR A 35 8.69 5.10 3.55
N VAL A 36 7.88 6.10 3.19
CA VAL A 36 6.43 6.05 3.33
C VAL A 36 5.82 6.35 1.96
N THR A 37 5.02 5.43 1.46
CA THR A 37 4.43 5.52 0.13
C THR A 37 2.93 5.25 0.21
N PHE A 38 2.16 6.05 -0.49
CA PHE A 38 0.72 5.83 -0.66
C PHE A 38 0.48 5.14 -1.99
N PHE A 39 -0.44 4.16 -1.99
CA PHE A 39 -0.82 3.42 -3.19
C PHE A 39 -2.33 3.44 -3.35
N ALA A 40 -2.77 3.50 -4.61
CA ALA A 40 -4.16 3.26 -4.97
C ALA A 40 -4.19 2.15 -6.02
N PHE A 41 -4.90 1.07 -5.71
CA PHE A 41 -5.03 -0.10 -6.58
C PHE A 41 -6.43 -0.14 -7.14
N ASP A 42 -6.56 -0.13 -8.45
CA ASP A 42 -7.86 -0.40 -9.06
C ASP A 42 -8.21 -1.88 -8.87
N GLN A 43 -9.49 -2.21 -8.92
CA GLN A 43 -9.94 -3.59 -8.78
C GLN A 43 -9.25 -4.46 -9.82
N GLY A 44 -8.76 -5.63 -9.40
CA GLY A 44 -8.05 -6.55 -10.26
C GLY A 44 -6.54 -6.31 -10.34
N GLN A 45 -6.06 -5.20 -9.82
CA GLN A 45 -4.65 -4.86 -9.85
C GLN A 45 -3.95 -5.31 -8.57
N GLY A 46 -2.64 -5.50 -8.64
CA GLY A 46 -1.88 -5.94 -7.49
C GLY A 46 -0.38 -5.84 -7.71
N LEU A 47 0.35 -6.29 -6.71
CA LEU A 47 1.80 -6.43 -6.78
C LEU A 47 2.12 -7.92 -6.65
N SER A 48 2.93 -8.43 -7.60
CA SER A 48 3.30 -9.83 -7.61
C SER A 48 4.16 -10.19 -6.41
N GLU A 49 4.28 -11.49 -6.16
CA GLU A 49 5.03 -11.98 -5.01
C GLU A 49 6.49 -11.53 -5.06
N HIS A 50 6.95 -11.00 -3.96
CA HIS A 50 8.33 -10.56 -3.78
C HIS A 50 8.65 -10.57 -2.28
N SER A 51 9.89 -10.34 -1.93
CA SER A 51 10.31 -10.21 -0.53
C SER A 51 11.22 -9.01 -0.37
N ALA A 52 11.36 -8.55 0.86
CA ALA A 52 12.23 -7.45 1.20
C ALA A 52 13.04 -7.80 2.45
N PRO A 53 14.26 -7.26 2.59
CA PRO A 53 15.11 -7.58 3.73
C PRO A 53 14.77 -6.79 5.00
N PHE A 54 13.57 -6.26 5.10
CA PHE A 54 13.10 -5.48 6.25
C PHE A 54 11.60 -5.68 6.42
N ASP A 55 11.10 -5.39 7.62
CA ASP A 55 9.68 -5.42 7.88
C ASP A 55 9.00 -4.27 7.14
N ALA A 56 7.80 -4.53 6.63
CA ALA A 56 7.01 -3.52 5.94
C ALA A 56 5.61 -3.48 6.54
N MET A 57 5.16 -2.30 6.93
CA MET A 57 3.82 -2.11 7.46
C MET A 57 2.90 -1.61 6.37
N VAL A 58 1.74 -2.25 6.25
CA VAL A 58 0.66 -1.80 5.37
C VAL A 58 -0.50 -1.34 6.23
N GLN A 59 -0.95 -0.12 5.99
CA GLN A 59 -2.18 0.40 6.60
C GLN A 59 -3.17 0.64 5.47
N VAL A 60 -4.31 -0.05 5.52
CA VAL A 60 -5.35 0.13 4.51
C VAL A 60 -6.23 1.31 4.93
N ILE A 61 -6.41 2.28 4.05
CA ILE A 61 -7.14 3.51 4.35
C ILE A 61 -8.46 3.61 3.59
N ASP A 62 -8.66 2.79 2.56
CA ASP A 62 -9.91 2.74 1.79
C ASP A 62 -10.05 1.37 1.16
N GLY A 63 -11.25 0.80 1.17
CA GLY A 63 -11.49 -0.51 0.59
C GLY A 63 -10.94 -1.66 1.42
N GLU A 64 -10.59 -2.76 0.76
CA GLU A 64 -9.95 -3.89 1.42
C GLU A 64 -8.94 -4.55 0.48
N ALA A 65 -7.85 -5.02 1.08
CA ALA A 65 -6.76 -5.65 0.37
C ALA A 65 -6.68 -7.12 0.69
N GLU A 66 -6.33 -7.95 -0.29
CA GLU A 66 -5.91 -9.33 -0.04
C GLU A 66 -4.39 -9.34 -0.04
N ILE A 67 -3.79 -9.68 1.10
CA ILE A 67 -2.34 -9.72 1.23
C ILE A 67 -1.93 -11.14 1.59
N THR A 68 -1.12 -11.75 0.74
CA THR A 68 -0.64 -13.11 0.93
C THR A 68 0.78 -13.05 1.47
N ILE A 69 1.02 -13.65 2.63
CA ILE A 69 2.34 -13.71 3.26
C ILE A 69 2.71 -15.17 3.44
N SER A 70 3.81 -15.58 2.81
CA SER A 70 4.31 -16.97 2.87
C SER A 70 3.20 -17.98 2.55
N GLY A 71 2.38 -17.66 1.54
CA GLY A 71 1.29 -18.53 1.09
C GLY A 71 -0.02 -18.40 1.86
N GLU A 72 -0.05 -17.63 2.94
CA GLU A 72 -1.27 -17.45 3.75
C GLU A 72 -1.94 -16.13 3.40
N LYS A 73 -3.22 -16.19 3.09
CA LYS A 73 -4.01 -15.02 2.67
C LYS A 73 -4.61 -14.31 3.87
N HIS A 74 -4.51 -12.98 3.85
CA HIS A 74 -5.09 -12.12 4.86
C HIS A 74 -5.94 -11.05 4.17
N THR A 75 -7.13 -10.80 4.70
CA THR A 75 -7.96 -9.68 4.25
C THR A 75 -7.76 -8.54 5.23
N VAL A 76 -7.28 -7.41 4.73
CA VAL A 76 -7.01 -6.22 5.54
C VAL A 76 -7.97 -5.13 5.07
N LYS A 77 -8.78 -4.62 5.99
CA LYS A 77 -9.82 -3.64 5.68
C LYS A 77 -9.41 -2.24 6.10
N ALA A 78 -10.09 -1.25 5.57
CA ALA A 78 -9.85 0.14 5.92
C ALA A 78 -9.81 0.31 7.45
N GLY A 79 -8.77 0.96 7.94
CA GLY A 79 -8.54 1.13 9.37
C GLY A 79 -7.68 0.06 10.02
N GLU A 80 -7.31 -0.98 9.26
CA GLU A 80 -6.48 -2.06 9.77
C GLU A 80 -5.07 -1.98 9.22
N ILE A 81 -4.13 -2.58 9.94
CA ILE A 81 -2.75 -2.71 9.48
C ILE A 81 -2.34 -4.17 9.45
N ILE A 82 -1.31 -4.45 8.65
CA ILE A 82 -0.59 -5.72 8.71
C ILE A 82 0.89 -5.43 8.55
N ILE A 83 1.73 -6.20 9.24
CA ILE A 83 3.18 -6.08 9.10
C ILE A 83 3.66 -7.30 8.34
N MET A 84 4.29 -7.07 7.20
CA MET A 84 4.88 -8.12 6.38
C MET A 84 6.31 -8.33 6.87
N PRO A 85 6.62 -9.52 7.43
CA PRO A 85 7.94 -9.73 8.02
C PRO A 85 9.08 -9.71 6.99
N ALA A 86 10.24 -9.29 7.44
CA ALA A 86 11.45 -9.30 6.61
C ALA A 86 11.71 -10.69 6.04
N ASN A 87 12.13 -10.73 4.79
CA ASN A 87 12.56 -11.93 4.07
C ASN A 87 11.46 -12.98 3.81
N GLU A 88 10.21 -12.68 4.12
CA GLU A 88 9.10 -13.58 3.78
C GLU A 88 8.42 -13.09 2.51
N PRO A 89 8.08 -14.00 1.58
CA PRO A 89 7.43 -13.59 0.34
C PRO A 89 6.03 -13.06 0.60
N HIS A 90 5.67 -11.99 -0.09
CA HIS A 90 4.36 -11.38 0.04
C HIS A 90 3.86 -10.88 -1.30
N ALA A 91 2.54 -10.88 -1.46
CA ALA A 91 1.85 -10.38 -2.65
C ALA A 91 0.60 -9.63 -2.21
N LEU A 92 0.21 -8.63 -3.00
CA LEU A 92 -0.93 -7.79 -2.71
C LEU A 92 -1.89 -7.80 -3.90
N GLN A 93 -3.20 -7.82 -3.64
CA GLN A 93 -4.20 -7.90 -4.69
C GLN A 93 -5.48 -7.17 -4.29
N ALA A 94 -6.01 -6.38 -5.22
CA ALA A 94 -7.33 -5.77 -5.09
C ALA A 94 -8.35 -6.71 -5.73
N VAL A 95 -8.90 -7.64 -4.94
CA VAL A 95 -9.76 -8.71 -5.47
C VAL A 95 -11.19 -8.25 -5.69
N ASN A 96 -11.85 -7.78 -4.63
CA ASN A 96 -13.28 -7.48 -4.68
C ASN A 96 -13.61 -6.01 -4.90
N CYS A 97 -12.66 -5.14 -4.64
CA CYS A 97 -12.85 -3.70 -4.76
C CYS A 97 -11.49 -3.02 -4.89
N PRO A 98 -11.47 -1.76 -5.38
CA PRO A 98 -10.25 -0.97 -5.30
C PRO A 98 -9.87 -0.71 -3.84
N TYR A 99 -8.59 -0.47 -3.57
CA TYR A 99 -8.18 -0.08 -2.23
C TYR A 99 -7.00 0.88 -2.24
N LYS A 100 -6.90 1.64 -1.16
CA LYS A 100 -5.76 2.53 -0.91
C LYS A 100 -5.03 2.09 0.36
N MET A 101 -3.72 2.21 0.32
CA MET A 101 -2.90 1.92 1.49
C MET A 101 -1.74 2.92 1.62
#